data_806bd68d4e289988cc611929441b4c47
#
_entry.id   806bd68d4e289988cc611929441b4c47
#
_cell.length_a   1.000
_cell.length_b   1.000
_cell.length_c   1.000
_cell.angle_alpha   90.00
_cell.angle_beta   90.00
_cell.angle_gamma   90.00
#
_symmetry.space_group_name_H-M   'P 1'
#
loop_
_entity.id
_entity.type
_entity.pdbx_description
1 polymer ?
#
loop_
_entity_poly.entity_id
_entity_poly.type
_entity_poly.pdbx_seq_one_letter_code
_entity_poly.pdbx_strand_id
1 'polypeptide(L)'
;YYMINCAPPTHFAGVLDDGGTDAAWRRRIGGIRANASTMSHAELDASPELDPGDPVDLGRRYRQLREGLMQHVCVLGGCCGTDIRHLRAICEECLA
;
A
#
# COMPACT_ATOMS: atom_id res chain seq x y z
N TYR A 1 4.75 -8.30 -14.48
CA TYR A 1 4.75 -8.20 -13.03
C TYR A 1 3.34 -8.09 -12.48
N TYR A 2 3.19 -8.33 -11.19
CA TYR A 2 1.91 -8.23 -10.50
C TYR A 2 1.83 -6.95 -9.69
N MET A 3 0.60 -6.49 -9.41
CA MET A 3 0.35 -5.35 -8.54
C MET A 3 -0.63 -5.74 -7.43
N ILE A 4 -0.46 -5.18 -6.26
CA ILE A 4 -1.42 -5.30 -5.17
C ILE A 4 -2.37 -4.10 -5.26
N ASN A 5 -3.66 -4.37 -5.41
CA ASN A 5 -4.68 -3.35 -5.55
C ASN A 5 -5.75 -3.44 -4.48
N CYS A 6 -6.29 -2.29 -4.08
CA CYS A 6 -7.53 -2.18 -3.30
C CYS A 6 -7.53 -2.93 -1.97
N ALA A 7 -6.39 -2.88 -1.26
CA ALA A 7 -6.28 -3.35 0.11
C ALA A 7 -5.38 -2.37 0.89
N PRO A 8 -5.68 -2.10 2.16
CA PRO A 8 -4.77 -1.27 2.95
C PRO A 8 -3.49 -2.05 3.28
N PRO A 9 -2.35 -1.36 3.49
CA PRO A 9 -1.10 -2.05 3.81
C PRO A 9 -1.17 -2.98 5.01
N THR A 10 -2.01 -2.66 5.99
CA THR A 10 -2.20 -3.50 7.18
C THR A 10 -2.75 -4.89 6.86
N HIS A 11 -3.45 -5.05 5.72
CA HIS A 11 -4.05 -6.32 5.35
C HIS A 11 -3.05 -7.26 4.63
N PHE A 12 -2.02 -6.74 4.00
CA PHE A 12 -1.10 -7.58 3.21
C PHE A 12 0.35 -7.58 3.69
N ALA A 13 0.74 -6.64 4.56
CA ALA A 13 2.13 -6.55 5.02
C ALA A 13 2.62 -7.85 5.66
N GLY A 14 1.80 -8.48 6.48
CA GLY A 14 2.14 -9.76 7.11
C GLY A 14 2.32 -10.89 6.10
N VAL A 15 1.50 -10.89 5.04
CA VAL A 15 1.61 -11.90 3.98
C VAL A 15 2.93 -11.73 3.21
N LEU A 16 3.37 -10.50 3.00
CA LEU A 16 4.64 -10.24 2.33
C LEU A 16 5.84 -10.75 3.12
N ASP A 17 5.73 -10.79 4.44
CA ASP A 17 6.79 -11.32 5.31
C ASP A 17 6.80 -12.86 5.35
N ASP A 18 5.69 -13.51 5.01
CA ASP A 18 5.63 -14.96 4.95
C ASP A 18 6.55 -15.49 3.83
N GLY A 19 7.22 -16.59 4.03
CA GLY A 19 8.13 -17.16 3.04
C GLY A 19 9.57 -16.61 3.13
N GLY A 20 9.83 -15.72 4.07
CA GLY A 20 11.18 -15.20 4.31
C GLY A 20 11.72 -14.31 3.18
N THR A 21 13.02 -14.04 3.22
CA THR A 21 13.67 -13.13 2.27
C THR A 21 13.82 -13.70 0.87
N ASP A 22 13.70 -15.03 0.70
CA ASP A 22 13.94 -15.72 -0.57
C ASP A 22 12.66 -16.07 -1.33
N ALA A 23 11.50 -15.56 -0.90
CA ALA A 23 10.24 -15.85 -1.58
C ALA A 23 10.24 -15.27 -3.00
N ALA A 24 10.28 -16.14 -3.99
CA ALA A 24 10.35 -15.74 -5.40
C ALA A 24 9.11 -14.96 -5.86
N TRP A 25 7.92 -15.30 -5.34
CA TRP A 25 6.67 -14.62 -5.70
C TRP A 25 6.70 -13.13 -5.32
N ARG A 26 7.37 -12.78 -4.22
CA ARG A 26 7.45 -11.39 -3.76
C ARG A 26 8.16 -10.51 -4.78
N ARG A 27 9.19 -11.03 -5.44
CA ARG A 27 9.96 -10.28 -6.44
C ARG A 27 9.17 -9.96 -7.69
N ARG A 28 8.07 -10.68 -7.93
CA ARG A 28 7.18 -10.43 -9.07
C ARG A 28 6.17 -9.32 -8.82
N ILE A 29 6.05 -8.86 -7.58
CA ILE A 29 5.18 -7.75 -7.25
C ILE A 29 5.96 -6.46 -7.51
N GLY A 30 5.57 -5.75 -8.56
CA GLY A 30 6.26 -4.52 -8.99
C GLY A 30 5.56 -3.25 -8.61
N GLY A 31 4.31 -3.32 -8.15
CA GLY A 31 3.54 -2.13 -7.82
C GLY A 31 2.53 -2.34 -6.71
N ILE A 32 2.16 -1.25 -6.06
CA ILE A 32 1.16 -1.24 -4.97
C ILE A 32 0.23 -0.04 -5.18
N ARG A 33 -1.08 -0.30 -5.16
CA ARG A 33 -2.13 0.70 -5.17
C ARG A 33 -3.08 0.41 -4.01
N ALA A 34 -2.64 0.77 -2.82
CA ALA A 34 -3.34 0.45 -1.58
C ALA A 34 -4.53 1.37 -1.33
N ASN A 35 -5.50 0.89 -0.54
CA ASN A 35 -6.56 1.71 0.00
C ASN A 35 -6.04 2.59 1.13
N ALA A 36 -6.65 3.78 1.27
CA ALA A 36 -6.32 4.71 2.35
C ALA A 36 -6.81 4.22 3.71
N SER A 37 -8.01 3.65 3.73
CA SER A 37 -8.66 3.19 4.95
C SER A 37 -8.22 1.79 5.34
N THR A 38 -8.21 1.49 6.63
CA THR A 38 -8.00 0.13 7.14
C THR A 38 -9.27 -0.73 7.10
N MET A 39 -10.40 -0.16 6.67
CA MET A 39 -11.65 -0.90 6.53
C MET A 39 -11.56 -2.02 5.51
N SER A 40 -12.30 -3.10 5.72
CA SER A 40 -12.46 -4.17 4.74
C SER A 40 -13.28 -3.69 3.52
N HIS A 41 -13.26 -4.46 2.43
CA HIS A 41 -14.09 -4.16 1.26
C HIS A 41 -15.58 -4.08 1.61
N ALA A 42 -16.05 -4.98 2.46
CA ALA A 42 -17.45 -4.98 2.88
C ALA A 42 -17.82 -3.71 3.64
N GLU A 43 -16.94 -3.25 4.53
CA GLU A 43 -17.15 -2.01 5.29
C GLU A 43 -17.12 -0.78 4.38
N LEU A 44 -16.20 -0.74 3.41
CA LEU A 44 -16.11 0.35 2.44
C LEU A 44 -17.35 0.39 1.54
N ASP A 45 -17.85 -0.75 1.09
CA ASP A 45 -19.06 -0.85 0.24
C ASP A 45 -20.30 -0.37 0.99
N ALA A 46 -20.36 -0.59 2.30
CA ALA A 46 -21.46 -0.15 3.15
C ALA A 46 -21.34 1.33 3.57
N SER A 47 -20.21 1.94 3.36
CA SER A 47 -19.95 3.33 3.77
C SER A 47 -20.55 4.32 2.76
N PRO A 48 -21.22 5.39 3.22
CA PRO A 48 -21.77 6.42 2.32
C PRO A 48 -20.68 7.28 1.68
N GLU A 49 -19.48 7.31 2.24
CA GLU A 49 -18.36 8.11 1.76
C GLU A 49 -17.09 7.26 1.80
N LEU A 50 -16.12 7.62 0.93
CA LEU A 50 -14.80 7.01 0.97
C LEU A 50 -14.04 7.53 2.19
N ASP A 51 -13.46 6.61 2.97
CA ASP A 51 -12.64 6.96 4.12
C ASP A 51 -11.22 7.29 3.62
N PRO A 52 -10.74 8.54 3.78
CA PRO A 52 -9.40 8.91 3.35
C PRO A 52 -8.30 8.40 4.29
N GLY A 53 -8.62 7.86 5.44
CA GLY A 53 -7.63 7.44 6.43
C GLY A 53 -6.69 8.58 6.79
N ASP A 54 -5.43 8.24 7.02
CA ASP A 54 -4.35 9.20 7.27
C ASP A 54 -3.35 9.15 6.11
N PRO A 55 -3.28 10.19 5.26
CA PRO A 55 -2.33 10.22 4.13
C PRO A 55 -0.87 10.06 4.54
N VAL A 56 -0.47 10.67 5.65
CA VAL A 56 0.91 10.58 6.14
C VAL A 56 1.22 9.15 6.59
N ASP A 57 0.29 8.50 7.27
CA ASP A 57 0.46 7.11 7.70
C ASP A 57 0.61 6.18 6.49
N LEU A 58 -0.19 6.38 5.45
CA LEU A 58 -0.08 5.58 4.23
C LEU A 58 1.30 5.73 3.59
N GLY A 59 1.80 6.96 3.51
CA GLY A 59 3.14 7.22 2.98
C GLY A 59 4.23 6.53 3.81
N ARG A 60 4.12 6.57 5.12
CA ARG A 60 5.07 5.90 6.03
C ARG A 60 5.04 4.39 5.86
N ARG A 61 3.87 3.79 5.68
CA ARG A 61 3.74 2.35 5.46
C ARG A 61 4.36 1.92 4.14
N TYR A 62 4.23 2.72 3.08
CA TYR A 62 4.89 2.48 1.81
C TYR A 62 6.41 2.55 1.97
N ARG A 63 6.90 3.54 2.69
CA ARG A 63 8.33 3.66 2.98
C ARG A 63 8.86 2.44 3.73
N GLN A 64 8.14 1.98 4.74
CA GLN A 64 8.52 0.79 5.51
C GLN A 64 8.62 -0.45 4.61
N LEU A 65 7.65 -0.63 3.71
CA LEU A 65 7.68 -1.75 2.76
C LEU A 65 8.89 -1.67 1.85
N ARG A 66 9.22 -0.49 1.34
CA ARG A 66 10.36 -0.31 0.44
C ARG A 66 11.72 -0.39 1.14
N GLU A 67 11.80 -0.05 2.39
CA GLU A 67 13.02 -0.23 3.19
C GLU A 67 13.24 -1.69 3.61
N GLY A 68 12.17 -2.48 3.61
CA GLY A 68 12.21 -3.91 3.96
C GLY A 68 12.33 -4.80 2.73
N LEU A 69 11.38 -5.73 2.62
CA LEU A 69 11.43 -6.79 1.60
C LEU A 69 10.96 -6.35 0.21
N MET A 70 10.39 -5.15 0.08
CA MET A 70 9.80 -4.65 -1.16
C MET A 70 10.61 -3.53 -1.80
N GLN A 71 11.92 -3.56 -1.68
CA GLN A 71 12.82 -2.54 -2.22
C GLN A 71 12.75 -2.41 -3.74
N HIS A 72 12.39 -3.49 -4.43
CA HIS A 72 12.30 -3.56 -5.89
C HIS A 72 11.00 -2.94 -6.44
N VAL A 73 10.02 -2.66 -5.60
CA VAL A 73 8.75 -2.07 -6.05
C VAL A 73 8.98 -0.65 -6.53
N CYS A 74 8.56 -0.36 -7.74
CA CYS A 74 8.77 0.95 -8.37
C CYS A 74 7.49 1.67 -8.78
N VAL A 75 6.34 1.02 -8.71
CA VAL A 75 5.04 1.64 -9.00
C VAL A 75 4.29 1.80 -7.69
N LEU A 76 4.09 3.03 -7.27
CA LEU A 76 3.39 3.37 -6.04
C LEU A 76 2.23 4.30 -6.35
N GLY A 77 1.05 3.92 -5.94
CA GLY A 77 -0.15 4.73 -6.16
C GLY A 77 -1.17 4.49 -5.08
N GLY A 78 -2.42 4.70 -5.40
CA GLY A 78 -3.51 4.52 -4.46
C GLY A 78 -4.77 4.01 -5.12
N CYS A 79 -5.70 3.53 -4.31
CA CYS A 79 -7.00 3.04 -4.72
C CYS A 79 -8.10 3.76 -3.93
N CYS A 80 -9.03 3.03 -3.33
CA CYS A 80 -10.17 3.64 -2.64
C CYS A 80 -9.75 4.60 -1.52
N GLY A 81 -10.36 5.79 -1.51
CA GLY A 81 -10.13 6.81 -0.49
C GLY A 81 -8.87 7.63 -0.67
N THR A 82 -8.03 7.32 -1.68
CA THR A 82 -6.81 8.09 -1.93
C THR A 82 -7.06 9.26 -2.88
N ASP A 83 -6.29 10.33 -2.70
CA ASP A 83 -6.29 11.50 -3.56
C ASP A 83 -4.88 12.11 -3.61
N ILE A 84 -4.76 13.36 -4.07
CA ILE A 84 -3.47 14.02 -4.19
C ILE A 84 -2.71 14.13 -2.86
N ARG A 85 -3.41 14.22 -1.73
CA ARG A 85 -2.77 14.28 -0.41
C ARG A 85 -1.98 13.01 -0.14
N HIS A 86 -2.54 11.86 -0.52
CA HIS A 86 -1.91 10.55 -0.35
C HIS A 86 -0.71 10.39 -1.28
N LEU A 87 -0.87 10.78 -2.54
CA LEU A 87 0.24 10.74 -3.50
C LEU A 87 1.40 11.62 -3.07
N ARG A 88 1.09 12.81 -2.56
CA ARG A 88 2.11 13.72 -2.03
C ARG A 88 2.86 13.09 -0.85
N ALA A 89 2.14 12.50 0.10
CA ALA A 89 2.75 11.86 1.26
C ALA A 89 3.64 10.68 0.85
N ILE A 90 3.19 9.87 -0.11
CA ILE A 90 4.00 8.77 -0.66
C ILE A 90 5.28 9.29 -1.28
N CYS A 91 5.20 10.35 -2.07
CA CYS A 91 6.37 10.96 -2.70
C CYS A 91 7.34 11.52 -1.66
N GLU A 92 6.83 12.22 -0.66
CA GLU A 92 7.68 12.80 0.39
C GLU A 92 8.40 11.73 1.20
N GLU A 93 7.75 10.61 1.50
CA GLU A 93 8.33 9.54 2.29
C GLU A 93 9.25 8.62 1.47
N CYS A 94 8.95 8.39 0.21
CA CYS A 94 9.64 7.39 -0.60
C CYS A 94 10.71 7.96 -1.54
N LEU A 95 10.61 9.24 -1.92
CA LEU A 95 11.51 9.88 -2.88
C LEU A 95 12.42 10.93 -2.25
N ALA A 96 12.17 11.28 -1.02
CA ALA A 96 12.97 12.28 -0.32
C ALA A 96 14.29 11.71 0.19
#